data_6140732076d88c540d8dfad9d6e5d910
#
_entry.id   6140732076d88c540d8dfad9d6e5d910
#
_cell.length_a   1.000
_cell.length_b   1.000
_cell.length_c   1.000
_cell.angle_alpha   90.00
_cell.angle_beta   90.00
_cell.angle_gamma   90.00
#
_symmetry.space_group_name_H-M   'P 1'
#
loop_
_entity.id
_entity.type
_entity.pdbx_description
1 polymer ?
#
loop_
_entity_poly.entity_id
_entity_poly.type
_entity_poly.pdbx_seq_one_letter_code
_entity_poly.pdbx_strand_id
1 'polypeptide(L)'
;MKFSNVRLLVKDFAKCFKFYSEQLGLEPAWGDENSGYAYFKVADGIEGFALFVSDWMAPSVGNADKELPVGYREKSLVAFSVDNVDDTYRALKEKGVIFVNEPYR
;
A
#
# COMPACT_ATOMS: atom_id res chain seq x y z
N MET A 1 -1.21 -9.01 -23.40
CA MET A 1 -1.65 -8.38 -22.14
C MET A 1 -0.72 -8.82 -21.03
N LYS A 2 -0.20 -7.87 -20.27
CA LYS A 2 0.68 -8.15 -19.14
C LYS A 2 0.15 -7.48 -17.88
N PHE A 3 0.28 -8.15 -16.75
CA PHE A 3 0.01 -7.52 -15.46
C PHE A 3 1.00 -6.38 -15.24
N SER A 4 0.51 -5.22 -14.86
CA SER A 4 1.37 -4.07 -14.53
C SER A 4 1.52 -3.93 -13.02
N ASN A 5 0.46 -3.51 -12.37
CA ASN A 5 0.52 -3.32 -10.92
C ASN A 5 -0.89 -3.22 -10.33
N VAL A 6 -0.95 -3.38 -9.02
CA VAL A 6 -2.14 -3.01 -8.24
C VAL A 6 -1.91 -1.61 -7.70
N ARG A 7 -2.89 -0.74 -7.85
CA ARG A 7 -2.83 0.62 -7.30
C ARG A 7 -3.74 0.75 -6.11
N LEU A 8 -3.19 1.14 -4.98
CA LEU A 8 -3.97 1.54 -3.82
C LEU A 8 -4.23 3.04 -3.91
N LEU A 9 -5.49 3.40 -3.84
CA LEU A 9 -5.90 4.80 -3.88
C LEU A 9 -5.99 5.30 -2.44
N VAL A 10 -5.13 6.26 -2.10
CA VAL A 10 -4.97 6.69 -0.71
C VAL A 10 -5.20 8.19 -0.58
N LYS A 11 -5.69 8.59 0.57
CA LYS A 11 -5.97 9.99 0.85
C LYS A 11 -4.71 10.71 1.37
N ASP A 12 -4.02 10.11 2.33
CA ASP A 12 -2.77 10.64 2.86
C ASP A 12 -1.60 9.89 2.24
N PHE A 13 -1.15 10.39 1.09
CA PHE A 13 -0.11 9.73 0.31
C PHE A 13 1.22 9.66 1.07
N ALA A 14 1.66 10.77 1.64
CA ALA A 14 2.96 10.81 2.33
C ALA A 14 3.03 9.81 3.47
N LYS A 15 1.97 9.71 4.26
CA LYS A 15 1.90 8.77 5.37
C LYS A 15 1.93 7.33 4.89
N CYS A 16 1.17 7.02 3.84
CA CYS A 16 1.15 5.68 3.26
C CYS A 16 2.48 5.34 2.62
N PHE A 17 3.11 6.28 1.91
CA PHE A 17 4.42 6.06 1.33
C PHE A 17 5.45 5.70 2.41
N LYS A 18 5.47 6.44 3.50
CA LYS A 18 6.39 6.15 4.61
C LYS A 18 6.10 4.81 5.25
N PHE A 19 4.84 4.44 5.37
CA PHE A 19 4.48 3.12 5.90
C PHE A 19 5.10 2.01 5.06
N TYR A 20 4.92 2.05 3.75
CA TYR A 20 5.41 0.98 2.88
C TYR A 20 6.92 1.00 2.72
N SER A 21 7.54 2.18 2.65
CA SER A 21 8.99 2.26 2.46
C SER A 21 9.77 2.09 3.76
N GLU A 22 9.32 2.70 4.85
CA GLU A 22 10.08 2.70 6.12
C GLU A 22 9.67 1.57 7.04
N GLN A 23 8.37 1.38 7.26
CA GLN A 23 7.91 0.36 8.21
C GLN A 23 7.92 -1.03 7.59
N LEU A 24 7.39 -1.19 6.38
CA LEU A 24 7.44 -2.48 5.69
C LEU A 24 8.76 -2.73 4.98
N GLY A 25 9.54 -1.69 4.72
CA GLY A 25 10.86 -1.83 4.11
C GLY A 25 10.85 -2.15 2.63
N LEU A 26 9.77 -1.82 1.90
CA LEU A 26 9.72 -2.00 0.46
C LEU A 26 10.55 -0.92 -0.22
N GLU A 27 11.33 -1.31 -1.23
CA GLU A 27 12.13 -0.37 -1.99
C GLU A 27 11.28 0.35 -3.02
N PRO A 28 11.20 1.71 -2.96
CA PRO A 28 10.52 2.44 -4.02
C PRO A 28 11.27 2.28 -5.34
N ALA A 29 10.56 1.86 -6.38
CA ALA A 29 11.12 1.82 -7.73
C ALA A 29 11.01 3.19 -8.40
N TRP A 30 9.99 3.96 -8.02
CA TRP A 30 9.80 5.33 -8.49
C TRP A 30 8.95 6.10 -7.49
N GLY A 31 9.26 7.38 -7.35
CA GLY A 31 8.48 8.29 -6.53
C GLY A 31 9.01 8.45 -5.11
N ASP A 32 8.48 9.46 -4.44
CA ASP A 32 8.78 9.78 -3.05
C ASP A 32 7.51 10.25 -2.33
N GLU A 33 7.65 10.64 -1.07
CA GLU A 33 6.51 11.03 -0.23
C GLU A 33 5.74 12.25 -0.73
N ASN A 34 6.31 13.00 -1.67
CA ASN A 34 5.69 14.22 -2.21
C ASN A 34 5.20 14.06 -3.64
N SER A 35 5.39 12.91 -4.27
CA SER A 35 5.10 12.75 -5.69
C SER A 35 3.63 12.45 -6.01
N GLY A 36 2.85 12.00 -5.04
CA GLY A 36 1.43 11.67 -5.24
C GLY A 36 1.19 10.37 -5.97
N TYR A 37 2.23 9.79 -6.55
CA TYR A 37 2.24 8.48 -7.18
C TYR A 37 3.59 7.84 -6.92
N ALA A 38 3.59 6.57 -6.59
CA ALA A 38 4.82 5.82 -6.41
C ALA A 38 4.55 4.35 -6.64
N TYR A 39 5.57 3.61 -7.07
CA TYR A 39 5.45 2.15 -7.11
C TYR A 39 6.67 1.51 -6.46
N PHE A 40 6.46 0.31 -5.95
CA PHE A 40 7.41 -0.39 -5.12
C PHE A 40 7.79 -1.73 -5.73
N LYS A 41 9.02 -2.14 -5.48
CA LYS A 41 9.46 -3.50 -5.78
C LYS A 41 8.96 -4.41 -4.68
N VAL A 42 8.23 -5.45 -5.06
CA VAL A 42 7.71 -6.43 -4.10
C VAL A 42 8.52 -7.72 -4.13
N ALA A 43 9.31 -7.92 -5.20
CA ALA A 43 10.27 -9.01 -5.34
C ALA A 43 11.26 -8.62 -6.42
N ASP A 44 12.37 -9.36 -6.53
CA ASP A 44 13.37 -9.09 -7.57
C ASP A 44 12.72 -9.11 -8.96
N GLY A 45 12.84 -7.99 -9.68
CA GLY A 45 12.29 -7.83 -11.00
C GLY A 45 10.78 -7.68 -11.09
N ILE A 46 10.07 -7.58 -9.96
CA ILE A 46 8.62 -7.45 -9.93
C ILE A 46 8.23 -6.13 -9.28
N GLU A 47 7.62 -5.26 -10.07
CA GLU A 47 7.11 -3.96 -9.65
C GLU A 47 5.59 -4.00 -9.71
N GLY A 48 4.97 -4.71 -8.76
CA GLY A 48 3.54 -5.00 -8.83
C GLY A 48 2.64 -4.17 -7.94
N PHE A 49 3.18 -3.16 -7.25
CA PHE A 49 2.43 -2.45 -6.24
C PHE A 49 2.67 -0.95 -6.35
N ALA A 50 1.58 -0.17 -6.42
CA ALA A 50 1.66 1.28 -6.52
C ALA A 50 0.72 1.97 -5.56
N LEU A 51 1.09 3.18 -5.15
CA LEU A 51 0.24 4.11 -4.41
C LEU A 51 -0.11 5.29 -5.31
N PHE A 52 -1.33 5.76 -5.22
CA PHE A 52 -1.78 6.92 -5.97
C PHE A 52 -2.74 7.74 -5.11
N VAL A 53 -2.61 9.06 -5.17
CA VAL A 53 -3.56 9.95 -4.47
C VAL A 53 -4.96 9.69 -5.05
N SER A 54 -5.91 9.37 -4.17
CA SER A 54 -7.26 9.00 -4.59
C SER A 54 -7.96 10.10 -5.38
N ASP A 55 -7.79 11.35 -4.98
CA ASP A 55 -8.40 12.49 -5.66
C ASP A 55 -7.92 12.64 -7.10
N TRP A 56 -6.66 12.27 -7.37
CA TRP A 56 -6.11 12.35 -8.72
C TRP A 56 -6.61 11.21 -9.61
N MET A 57 -6.86 10.04 -9.03
CA MET A 57 -7.35 8.88 -9.78
C MET A 57 -8.87 8.92 -10.00
N ALA A 58 -9.60 9.58 -9.13
CA ALA A 58 -11.06 9.59 -9.18
C ALA A 58 -11.63 10.01 -10.55
N PRO A 59 -11.11 11.06 -11.22
CA PRO A 59 -11.60 11.40 -12.56
C PRO A 59 -11.38 10.28 -13.57
N SER A 60 -10.26 9.58 -13.48
CA SER A 60 -9.92 8.50 -14.44
C SER A 60 -10.85 7.30 -14.32
N VAL A 61 -11.42 7.08 -13.13
CA VAL A 61 -12.33 5.95 -12.90
C VAL A 61 -13.80 6.40 -12.78
N GLY A 62 -14.09 7.69 -13.07
CA GLY A 62 -15.45 8.19 -13.18
C GLY A 62 -16.16 8.45 -11.86
N ASN A 63 -15.43 8.67 -10.77
CA ASN A 63 -16.06 8.92 -9.47
C ASN A 63 -15.57 10.18 -8.76
N ALA A 64 -15.11 11.18 -9.54
CA ALA A 64 -14.56 12.42 -9.00
C ALA A 64 -15.56 13.21 -8.15
N ASP A 65 -16.83 13.06 -8.41
CA ASP A 65 -17.92 13.78 -7.72
C ASP A 65 -18.53 12.99 -6.57
N LYS A 66 -17.96 11.83 -6.24
CA LYS A 66 -18.48 10.99 -5.17
C LYS A 66 -17.66 11.20 -3.90
N GLU A 67 -18.38 11.41 -2.80
CA GLU A 67 -17.76 11.48 -1.48
C GLU A 67 -17.79 10.10 -0.83
N LEU A 68 -16.74 9.81 -0.03
CA LEU A 68 -16.72 8.58 0.74
C LEU A 68 -17.58 8.76 1.98
N PRO A 69 -18.51 7.84 2.26
CA PRO A 69 -19.32 7.90 3.47
C PRO A 69 -18.45 7.82 4.72
N VAL A 70 -18.95 8.40 5.82
CA VAL A 70 -18.33 8.22 7.12
C VAL A 70 -18.31 6.72 7.44
N GLY A 71 -17.15 6.20 7.86
CA GLY A 71 -17.00 4.78 8.12
C GLY A 71 -16.79 3.92 6.89
N TYR A 72 -16.51 4.54 5.75
CA TYR A 72 -16.21 3.80 4.53
C TYR A 72 -15.05 2.83 4.75
N ARG A 73 -15.20 1.61 4.24
CA ARG A 73 -14.17 0.59 4.35
C ARG A 73 -13.54 0.37 2.99
N GLU A 74 -12.21 0.33 2.97
CA GLU A 74 -11.48 0.01 1.76
C GLU A 74 -11.81 -1.41 1.33
N LYS A 75 -12.01 -1.59 0.02
CA LYS A 75 -12.35 -2.90 -0.56
C LYS A 75 -11.15 -3.60 -1.16
N SER A 76 -10.03 -2.89 -1.28
CA SER A 76 -8.81 -3.44 -1.84
C SER A 76 -7.98 -4.10 -0.75
N LEU A 77 -7.39 -5.24 -1.10
CA LEU A 77 -6.51 -5.96 -0.20
C LEU A 77 -5.25 -6.35 -0.96
N VAL A 78 -4.11 -6.13 -0.33
CA VAL A 78 -2.83 -6.59 -0.86
C VAL A 78 -2.29 -7.63 0.10
N ALA A 79 -1.93 -8.78 -0.44
CA ALA A 79 -1.38 -9.87 0.34
C ALA A 79 0.08 -10.07 0.01
N PHE A 80 0.88 -10.28 1.03
CA PHE A 80 2.30 -10.59 0.90
C PHE A 80 2.57 -11.94 1.54
N SER A 81 3.37 -12.76 0.88
CA SER A 81 3.86 -14.00 1.46
C SER A 81 5.22 -13.75 2.10
N VAL A 82 5.43 -14.33 3.25
CA VAL A 82 6.71 -14.22 3.98
C VAL A 82 7.19 -15.60 4.39
N ASP A 83 8.50 -15.74 4.60
CA ASP A 83 9.09 -17.02 4.95
C ASP A 83 8.69 -17.50 6.35
N ASN A 84 8.59 -16.57 7.30
CA ASN A 84 8.21 -16.89 8.66
C ASN A 84 7.26 -15.81 9.18
N VAL A 85 6.01 -16.19 9.35
CA VAL A 85 4.95 -15.24 9.75
C VAL A 85 5.19 -14.70 11.15
N ASP A 86 5.59 -15.56 12.09
CA ASP A 86 5.81 -15.14 13.48
C ASP A 86 6.97 -14.13 13.58
N ASP A 87 8.07 -14.40 12.90
CA ASP A 87 9.23 -13.49 12.89
C ASP A 87 8.91 -12.16 12.24
N THR A 88 8.19 -12.19 11.11
CA THR A 88 7.76 -10.98 10.41
C THR A 88 6.81 -10.17 11.27
N TYR A 89 5.86 -10.82 11.92
CA TYR A 89 4.92 -10.16 12.82
C TYR A 89 5.67 -9.40 13.93
N ARG A 90 6.63 -10.07 14.59
CA ARG A 90 7.39 -9.42 15.66
C ARG A 90 8.21 -8.24 15.17
N ALA A 91 8.89 -8.40 14.03
CA ALA A 91 9.72 -7.34 13.46
C ALA A 91 8.89 -6.11 13.08
N LEU A 92 7.74 -6.31 12.47
CA LEU A 92 6.86 -5.20 12.08
C LEU A 92 6.22 -4.55 13.30
N LYS A 93 5.86 -5.33 14.30
CA LYS A 93 5.30 -4.80 15.53
C LYS A 93 6.30 -3.88 16.24
N GLU A 94 7.57 -4.24 16.25
CA GLU A 94 8.64 -3.40 16.80
C GLU A 94 8.77 -2.08 16.04
N LYS A 95 8.44 -2.07 14.76
CA LYS A 95 8.44 -0.86 13.94
C LYS A 95 7.17 -0.01 14.09
N GLY A 96 6.24 -0.42 14.94
CA GLY A 96 5.03 0.33 15.21
C GLY A 96 3.84 -0.02 14.34
N VAL A 97 3.92 -1.10 13.57
CA VAL A 97 2.78 -1.55 12.77
C VAL A 97 1.68 -2.10 13.69
N ILE A 98 0.45 -1.66 13.45
CA ILE A 98 -0.71 -2.10 14.21
C ILE A 98 -1.37 -3.26 13.48
N PHE A 99 -1.53 -4.38 14.17
CA PHE A 99 -2.17 -5.58 13.63
C PHE A 99 -3.56 -5.75 14.20
N VAL A 100 -4.47 -6.25 13.37
CA VAL A 100 -5.84 -6.57 13.82
C VAL A 100 -5.82 -7.79 14.75
N ASN A 101 -5.02 -8.80 14.39
CA ASN A 101 -4.91 -10.04 15.14
C ASN A 101 -3.44 -10.47 15.21
N GLU A 102 -3.14 -11.30 16.23
CA GLU A 102 -1.89 -12.05 16.22
C GLU A 102 -1.93 -13.10 15.11
N PRO A 103 -0.74 -13.60 14.64
CA PRO A 103 -0.74 -14.69 13.68
C PRO A 103 -1.52 -15.89 14.20
N TYR A 104 -2.32 -16.49 13.33
CA TYR A 104 -3.10 -17.68 13.67
C TYR A 104 -2.94 -18.73 12.57
N ARG A 105 -3.27 -19.95 12.90
CA ARG A 105 -3.12 -21.09 11.97
C ARG A 105 -4.40 -21.86 11.81
#